data_3d28d42b1696a94f05094a49abedfe54
#
_entry.id   3d28d42b1696a94f05094a49abedfe54
#
_cell.length_a   1.000
_cell.length_b   1.000
_cell.length_c   1.000
_cell.angle_alpha   90.00
_cell.angle_beta   90.00
_cell.angle_gamma   90.00
#
_symmetry.space_group_name_H-M   'P 1'
#
loop_
_entity.id
_entity.type
_entity.pdbx_description
1 polymer ?
#
loop_
_entity_poly.entity_id
_entity_poly.type
_entity_poly.pdbx_seq_one_letter_code
_entity_poly.pdbx_strand_id
1 'polypeptide(L)'
;MLRGIPNKNKDEEKEETEEPTAPFSRVEEIQEQALKRFIEASSRQKTGKSPEDSEIKMKASREPIDQSNPLSFRKIFKKNDLLPISYLQSGIKVSESVCRIVLRDSTGREIGTGTGFLVSPEVLITNNHVLPDINAATNAVAEFNYQKDESSNDCPVYRFSLNPLRFFMTDRKLDFTLVSVNPTSHTDEDLKKIPWIKLISQRGKIKEEDNVSIIQHPDGLMKHVTVRENQVIFMLKDFIHYTTDTKRGSSGSPVFNDQWQVVAVHHSGVPDPDNSRNWIANEGTRVSSIAAFVKSEYQKVDKKTQEIMEGVFMELKDSINKKEDKEEDKSDPIKNAEEEKKYKPLADQYR
;
A
#
# COMPACT_ATOMS: atom_id res chain seq x y z
N MET A 1 59.32 -13.85 -31.54
CA MET A 1 58.45 -14.76 -30.79
C MET A 1 57.96 -14.01 -29.56
N LEU A 2 56.78 -13.42 -29.60
CA LEU A 2 56.11 -12.87 -28.44
C LEU A 2 54.63 -13.22 -28.56
N ARG A 3 54.16 -14.05 -27.61
CA ARG A 3 52.77 -14.55 -27.54
C ARG A 3 51.87 -13.49 -26.94
N GLY A 4 50.75 -13.24 -27.61
CA GLY A 4 49.70 -12.33 -27.15
C GLY A 4 48.94 -12.87 -25.95
N ILE A 5 48.57 -11.95 -25.06
CA ILE A 5 47.70 -12.16 -23.91
C ILE A 5 46.28 -11.86 -24.36
N PRO A 6 45.26 -12.67 -24.08
CA PRO A 6 43.87 -12.37 -24.45
C PRO A 6 43.30 -11.31 -23.53
N ASN A 7 42.73 -10.31 -24.17
CA ASN A 7 41.96 -9.24 -23.54
C ASN A 7 40.63 -9.81 -23.01
N LYS A 8 40.42 -9.82 -21.69
CA LYS A 8 39.12 -10.10 -21.07
C LYS A 8 38.31 -8.84 -21.17
N ASN A 9 37.34 -8.83 -22.04
CA ASN A 9 36.23 -7.86 -21.98
C ASN A 9 35.52 -8.03 -20.64
N LYS A 10 35.62 -7.03 -19.79
CA LYS A 10 34.70 -6.79 -18.73
C LYS A 10 33.49 -6.10 -19.36
N ASP A 11 32.40 -6.81 -19.43
CA ASP A 11 31.08 -6.20 -19.59
C ASP A 11 30.82 -5.36 -18.32
N GLU A 12 31.11 -4.06 -18.40
CA GLU A 12 30.65 -3.10 -17.41
C GLU A 12 29.12 -2.96 -17.63
N GLU A 13 28.35 -3.60 -16.77
CA GLU A 13 26.95 -3.23 -16.58
C GLU A 13 26.94 -1.75 -16.19
N LYS A 14 26.53 -0.90 -17.11
CA LYS A 14 26.23 0.50 -16.83
C LYS A 14 25.01 0.48 -15.89
N GLU A 15 25.23 0.77 -14.61
CA GLU A 15 24.16 1.31 -13.77
C GLU A 15 23.64 2.56 -14.47
N GLU A 16 22.45 2.45 -15.08
CA GLU A 16 21.69 3.60 -15.52
C GLU A 16 21.35 4.40 -14.26
N THR A 17 22.11 5.44 -13.97
CA THR A 17 21.76 6.43 -12.97
C THR A 17 20.52 7.15 -13.51
N GLU A 18 19.34 6.74 -13.02
CA GLU A 18 18.08 7.41 -13.35
C GLU A 18 18.19 8.89 -12.94
N GLU A 19 17.97 9.80 -13.89
CA GLU A 19 17.92 11.23 -13.59
C GLU A 19 16.82 11.53 -12.57
N PRO A 20 17.04 12.49 -11.64
CA PRO A 20 16.05 12.86 -10.66
C PRO A 20 14.76 13.34 -11.35
N THR A 21 13.66 12.66 -11.08
CA THR A 21 12.35 12.95 -11.68
C THR A 21 11.62 13.99 -10.83
N ALA A 22 11.13 15.06 -11.45
CA ALA A 22 10.31 16.06 -10.76
C ALA A 22 9.00 15.41 -10.22
N PRO A 23 8.45 15.90 -9.10
CA PRO A 23 7.16 15.46 -8.59
C PRO A 23 6.08 15.53 -9.68
N PHE A 24 5.19 14.53 -9.73
CA PHE A 24 4.09 14.37 -10.69
C PHE A 24 4.48 14.24 -12.17
N SER A 25 5.76 14.27 -12.54
CA SER A 25 6.19 14.17 -13.94
C SER A 25 5.79 12.86 -14.63
N ARG A 26 5.49 11.81 -13.87
CA ARG A 26 5.17 10.47 -14.35
C ARG A 26 3.68 10.11 -14.31
N VAL A 27 2.80 11.02 -13.99
CA VAL A 27 1.36 10.73 -13.82
C VAL A 27 0.75 10.12 -15.09
N GLU A 28 1.07 10.62 -16.27
CA GLU A 28 0.57 10.08 -17.54
C GLU A 28 1.08 8.66 -17.80
N GLU A 29 2.38 8.40 -17.56
CA GLU A 29 2.98 7.07 -17.68
C GLU A 29 2.28 6.06 -16.76
N ILE A 30 2.03 6.43 -15.52
CA ILE A 30 1.34 5.59 -14.52
C ILE A 30 -0.09 5.29 -14.97
N GLN A 31 -0.82 6.29 -15.49
CA GLN A 31 -2.17 6.13 -16.00
C GLN A 31 -2.24 5.17 -17.20
N GLU A 32 -1.30 5.27 -18.13
CA GLU A 32 -1.19 4.33 -19.26
C GLU A 32 -0.92 2.90 -18.79
N GLN A 33 -0.04 2.73 -17.81
CA GLN A 33 0.26 1.43 -17.24
C GLN A 33 -0.96 0.85 -16.49
N ALA A 34 -1.71 1.67 -15.75
CA ALA A 34 -2.93 1.29 -15.08
C ALA A 34 -4.01 0.85 -16.07
N LEU A 35 -4.17 1.57 -17.19
CA LEU A 35 -5.09 1.19 -18.25
C LEU A 35 -4.71 -0.15 -18.91
N LYS A 36 -3.43 -0.38 -19.21
CA LYS A 36 -2.96 -1.66 -19.76
C LYS A 36 -3.32 -2.82 -18.82
N ARG A 37 -3.03 -2.69 -17.51
CA ARG A 37 -3.37 -3.70 -16.51
C ARG A 37 -4.88 -3.94 -16.42
N PHE A 38 -5.70 -2.89 -16.50
CA PHE A 38 -7.15 -2.99 -16.49
C PHE A 38 -7.69 -3.77 -17.71
N ILE A 39 -7.21 -3.47 -18.92
CA ILE A 39 -7.61 -4.15 -20.15
C ILE A 39 -7.23 -5.64 -20.09
N GLU A 40 -6.03 -5.96 -19.63
CA GLU A 40 -5.56 -7.35 -19.46
C GLU A 40 -6.44 -8.11 -18.44
N ALA A 41 -6.75 -7.51 -17.29
CA ALA A 41 -7.59 -8.12 -16.28
C ALA A 41 -9.03 -8.35 -16.79
N SER A 42 -9.62 -7.37 -17.46
CA SER A 42 -10.94 -7.46 -18.08
C SER A 42 -11.01 -8.57 -19.15
N SER A 43 -9.95 -8.72 -19.95
CA SER A 43 -9.86 -9.77 -20.96
C SER A 43 -9.76 -11.17 -20.34
N ARG A 44 -9.01 -11.33 -19.26
CA ARG A 44 -8.89 -12.60 -18.51
C ARG A 44 -10.24 -13.00 -17.89
N GLN A 45 -10.96 -12.07 -17.29
CA GLN A 45 -12.28 -12.34 -16.73
C GLN A 45 -13.28 -12.85 -17.80
N LYS A 46 -13.29 -12.27 -18.99
CA LYS A 46 -14.12 -12.72 -20.13
C LYS A 46 -13.77 -14.13 -20.60
N THR A 47 -12.52 -14.57 -20.47
CA THR A 47 -12.05 -15.90 -20.89
C THR A 47 -12.16 -16.98 -19.83
N GLY A 48 -12.67 -16.67 -18.63
CA GLY A 48 -12.86 -17.61 -17.52
C GLY A 48 -11.55 -18.09 -16.87
N LYS A 49 -10.40 -17.47 -17.17
CA LYS A 49 -9.11 -17.76 -16.52
C LYS A 49 -9.00 -16.92 -15.27
N SER A 50 -9.36 -17.51 -14.10
CA SER A 50 -9.14 -16.90 -12.79
C SER A 50 -7.64 -16.76 -12.49
N PRO A 51 -7.18 -15.66 -11.84
CA PRO A 51 -5.82 -15.56 -11.33
C PRO A 51 -5.55 -16.63 -10.26
N GLU A 52 -4.29 -17.08 -10.16
CA GLU A 52 -3.83 -18.11 -9.21
C GLU A 52 -3.99 -17.77 -7.71
N ASP A 53 -4.56 -16.63 -7.35
CA ASP A 53 -4.77 -16.17 -5.97
C ASP A 53 -6.10 -16.66 -5.33
N SER A 54 -6.83 -17.60 -5.97
CA SER A 54 -8.16 -18.04 -5.50
C SER A 54 -8.16 -19.02 -4.31
N GLU A 55 -7.03 -19.34 -3.70
CA GLU A 55 -6.94 -20.38 -2.66
C GLU A 55 -6.64 -19.93 -1.22
N ILE A 56 -6.78 -18.68 -0.88
CA ILE A 56 -6.85 -18.33 0.55
C ILE A 56 -8.27 -17.87 0.87
N LYS A 57 -9.17 -18.84 0.99
CA LYS A 57 -10.46 -18.64 1.65
C LYS A 57 -10.23 -18.35 3.13
N MET A 58 -9.92 -17.13 3.50
CA MET A 58 -10.23 -16.66 4.84
C MET A 58 -11.74 -16.63 4.94
N LYS A 59 -12.32 -17.56 5.68
CA LYS A 59 -13.67 -17.46 6.22
C LYS A 59 -13.72 -16.16 7.03
N ALA A 60 -14.15 -15.07 6.41
CA ALA A 60 -14.78 -14.03 7.19
C ALA A 60 -15.93 -14.72 7.90
N SER A 61 -15.88 -14.78 9.22
CA SER A 61 -16.95 -15.32 10.06
C SER A 61 -18.16 -14.37 9.94
N ARG A 62 -18.90 -14.53 8.84
CA ARG A 62 -20.29 -14.07 8.75
C ARG A 62 -21.06 -15.15 9.48
N GLU A 63 -21.55 -14.88 10.68
CA GLU A 63 -22.51 -15.77 11.33
C GLU A 63 -23.65 -16.04 10.35
N PRO A 64 -24.03 -17.31 10.13
CA PRO A 64 -25.18 -17.62 9.30
C PRO A 64 -26.41 -16.97 9.91
N ILE A 65 -27.13 -16.16 9.14
CA ILE A 65 -28.43 -15.61 9.56
C ILE A 65 -29.35 -16.83 9.76
N ASP A 66 -29.82 -17.03 11.00
CA ASP A 66 -30.79 -18.08 11.31
C ASP A 66 -32.09 -17.86 10.51
N GLN A 67 -32.26 -18.68 9.46
CA GLN A 67 -33.43 -18.65 8.59
C GLN A 67 -34.70 -19.23 9.24
N SER A 68 -34.62 -19.75 10.46
CA SER A 68 -35.75 -20.37 11.17
C SER A 68 -36.61 -19.38 11.95
N ASN A 69 -36.26 -18.10 12.05
CA ASN A 69 -37.00 -17.10 12.79
C ASN A 69 -37.98 -16.33 11.89
N PRO A 70 -39.32 -16.46 12.07
CA PRO A 70 -40.33 -15.77 11.24
C PRO A 70 -40.30 -14.23 11.34
N LEU A 71 -39.60 -13.66 12.31
CA LEU A 71 -39.40 -12.20 12.45
C LEU A 71 -38.26 -11.66 11.61
N SER A 72 -37.54 -12.51 10.89
CA SER A 72 -36.41 -12.14 10.04
C SER A 72 -36.81 -11.70 8.63
N PHE A 73 -37.98 -11.05 8.41
CA PHE A 73 -38.31 -10.39 7.17
C PHE A 73 -37.45 -9.14 6.93
N ARG A 74 -36.12 -9.35 6.89
CA ARG A 74 -35.18 -8.35 6.39
C ARG A 74 -34.83 -8.70 4.95
N LYS A 75 -35.42 -7.97 4.01
CA LYS A 75 -34.97 -8.01 2.62
C LYS A 75 -33.59 -7.34 2.56
N ILE A 76 -32.55 -8.16 2.44
CA ILE A 76 -31.23 -7.69 2.02
C ILE A 76 -31.34 -7.46 0.53
N PHE A 77 -31.32 -6.19 0.08
CA PHE A 77 -31.29 -5.86 -1.33
C PHE A 77 -29.84 -5.98 -1.82
N LYS A 78 -29.60 -6.95 -2.72
CA LYS A 78 -28.34 -7.21 -3.43
C LYS A 78 -27.12 -7.58 -2.55
N LYS A 79 -26.66 -6.74 -1.63
CA LYS A 79 -25.53 -6.97 -0.70
C LYS A 79 -25.89 -6.47 0.70
N ASN A 80 -25.28 -7.06 1.73
CA ASN A 80 -25.48 -6.62 3.10
C ASN A 80 -24.62 -5.38 3.39
N ASP A 81 -25.22 -4.20 3.40
CA ASP A 81 -24.55 -2.91 3.68
C ASP A 81 -24.55 -2.55 5.18
N LEU A 82 -24.98 -3.48 6.05
CA LEU A 82 -25.06 -3.23 7.48
C LEU A 82 -23.66 -3.34 8.09
N LEU A 83 -23.16 -2.21 8.57
CA LEU A 83 -21.93 -2.10 9.34
C LEU A 83 -22.25 -1.74 10.80
N PRO A 84 -21.51 -2.27 11.79
CA PRO A 84 -21.68 -1.85 13.18
C PRO A 84 -21.32 -0.37 13.34
N ILE A 85 -21.96 0.34 14.28
CA ILE A 85 -21.71 1.78 14.50
C ILE A 85 -20.23 2.06 14.86
N SER A 86 -19.53 1.09 15.44
CA SER A 86 -18.10 1.17 15.72
C SER A 86 -17.24 1.36 14.46
N TYR A 87 -17.76 1.03 13.26
CA TYR A 87 -17.10 1.32 11.99
C TYR A 87 -16.79 2.82 11.84
N LEU A 88 -17.76 3.70 12.15
CA LEU A 88 -17.56 5.15 12.06
C LEU A 88 -16.51 5.64 13.04
N GLN A 89 -16.53 5.13 14.28
CA GLN A 89 -15.54 5.49 15.31
C GLN A 89 -14.12 5.06 14.90
N SER A 90 -13.98 3.85 14.36
CA SER A 90 -12.70 3.35 13.85
C SER A 90 -12.21 4.18 12.66
N GLY A 91 -13.11 4.59 11.76
CA GLY A 91 -12.79 5.46 10.63
C GLY A 91 -12.26 6.82 11.06
N ILE A 92 -12.89 7.45 12.06
CA ILE A 92 -12.42 8.71 12.65
C ILE A 92 -11.01 8.52 13.22
N LYS A 93 -10.78 7.47 14.01
CA LYS A 93 -9.49 7.20 14.64
C LYS A 93 -8.36 6.99 13.61
N VAL A 94 -8.58 6.19 12.57
CA VAL A 94 -7.55 5.98 11.55
C VAL A 94 -7.34 7.23 10.68
N SER A 95 -8.36 8.09 10.55
CA SER A 95 -8.24 9.33 9.80
C SER A 95 -7.21 10.31 10.38
N GLU A 96 -6.95 10.24 11.69
CA GLU A 96 -5.99 11.10 12.36
C GLU A 96 -4.56 10.87 11.87
N SER A 97 -4.24 9.64 11.41
CA SER A 97 -2.92 9.31 10.83
C SER A 97 -2.72 9.85 9.40
N VAL A 98 -3.79 10.28 8.73
CA VAL A 98 -3.74 10.74 7.33
C VAL A 98 -3.44 12.23 7.27
N CYS A 99 -2.48 12.62 6.42
CA CYS A 99 -2.04 13.99 6.22
C CYS A 99 -2.12 14.43 4.77
N ARG A 100 -2.24 15.74 4.56
CA ARG A 100 -1.93 16.38 3.29
C ARG A 100 -0.41 16.53 3.16
N ILE A 101 0.15 16.14 2.03
CA ILE A 101 1.55 16.42 1.68
C ILE A 101 1.55 17.66 0.82
N VAL A 102 2.29 18.68 1.23
CA VAL A 102 2.48 19.93 0.49
C VAL A 102 3.90 19.94 -0.05
N LEU A 103 4.03 19.98 -1.37
CA LEU A 103 5.29 20.06 -2.07
C LEU A 103 5.66 21.51 -2.34
N ARG A 104 6.91 21.87 -2.09
CA ARG A 104 7.41 23.23 -2.27
C ARG A 104 8.64 23.21 -3.18
N ASP A 105 8.78 24.27 -3.97
CA ASP A 105 10.01 24.53 -4.70
C ASP A 105 11.11 25.10 -3.78
N SER A 106 12.30 25.30 -4.31
CA SER A 106 13.45 25.87 -3.58
C SER A 106 13.20 27.29 -3.04
N THR A 107 12.15 27.97 -3.50
CA THR A 107 11.73 29.29 -3.00
C THR A 107 10.69 29.21 -1.89
N GLY A 108 10.23 27.99 -1.55
CA GLY A 108 9.18 27.72 -0.56
C GLY A 108 7.75 27.85 -1.09
N ARG A 109 7.57 28.08 -2.41
CA ARG A 109 6.24 28.17 -3.06
C ARG A 109 5.66 26.78 -3.22
N GLU A 110 4.38 26.60 -2.91
CA GLU A 110 3.64 25.36 -3.16
C GLU A 110 3.56 25.08 -4.68
N ILE A 111 3.98 23.87 -5.08
CA ILE A 111 4.00 23.39 -6.46
C ILE A 111 3.08 22.21 -6.69
N GLY A 112 2.53 21.63 -5.62
CA GLY A 112 1.60 20.51 -5.70
C GLY A 112 1.27 19.93 -4.34
N THR A 113 0.27 19.06 -4.33
CA THR A 113 -0.19 18.36 -3.12
C THR A 113 -0.41 16.89 -3.38
N GLY A 114 -0.24 16.10 -2.33
CA GLY A 114 -0.59 14.68 -2.28
C GLY A 114 -1.23 14.34 -0.93
N THR A 115 -1.49 13.07 -0.74
CA THR A 115 -1.91 12.48 0.52
C THR A 115 -0.84 11.52 1.01
N GLY A 116 -0.68 11.40 2.31
CA GLY A 116 0.15 10.38 2.96
C GLY A 116 -0.46 9.99 4.30
N PHE A 117 0.09 8.98 4.93
CA PHE A 117 -0.34 8.57 6.26
C PHE A 117 0.80 7.94 7.07
N LEU A 118 0.77 8.10 8.39
CA LEU A 118 1.75 7.48 9.28
C LEU A 118 1.52 5.97 9.37
N VAL A 119 2.61 5.21 9.19
CA VAL A 119 2.65 3.74 9.26
C VAL A 119 3.52 3.22 10.40
N SER A 120 4.22 4.12 11.07
CA SER A 120 4.94 3.92 12.33
C SER A 120 5.01 5.25 13.09
N PRO A 121 5.52 5.29 14.33
CA PRO A 121 5.66 6.55 15.08
C PRO A 121 6.52 7.62 14.40
N GLU A 122 7.27 7.28 13.37
CA GLU A 122 8.20 8.19 12.70
C GLU A 122 8.23 8.08 11.17
N VAL A 123 7.45 7.18 10.56
CA VAL A 123 7.47 6.96 9.12
C VAL A 123 6.09 7.16 8.53
N LEU A 124 6.00 7.96 7.48
CA LEU A 124 4.82 8.04 6.62
C LEU A 124 5.05 7.31 5.30
N ILE A 125 3.96 6.93 4.65
CA ILE A 125 3.95 6.40 3.30
C ILE A 125 3.14 7.32 2.38
N THR A 126 3.59 7.45 1.14
CA THR A 126 2.92 8.10 0.02
C THR A 126 3.35 7.46 -1.30
N ASN A 127 3.07 8.08 -2.44
CA ASN A 127 3.55 7.57 -3.73
C ASN A 127 4.95 8.08 -4.10
N ASN A 128 5.65 7.31 -4.96
CA ASN A 128 6.91 7.75 -5.56
C ASN A 128 6.71 8.99 -6.43
N HIS A 129 5.65 9.06 -7.25
CA HIS A 129 5.42 10.24 -8.10
C HIS A 129 5.08 11.51 -7.29
N VAL A 130 4.72 11.39 -6.01
CA VAL A 130 4.55 12.52 -5.07
C VAL A 130 5.90 12.92 -4.47
N LEU A 131 6.67 11.95 -3.96
CA LEU A 131 8.00 12.14 -3.38
C LEU A 131 9.02 11.22 -4.08
N PRO A 132 9.47 11.61 -5.29
CA PRO A 132 10.33 10.74 -6.11
C PRO A 132 11.73 10.56 -5.55
N ASP A 133 12.24 11.54 -4.81
CA ASP A 133 13.61 11.55 -4.31
C ASP A 133 13.75 12.33 -2.98
N ILE A 134 14.97 12.31 -2.45
CA ILE A 134 15.33 13.00 -1.20
C ILE A 134 15.12 14.50 -1.29
N ASN A 135 15.34 15.13 -2.44
CA ASN A 135 15.18 16.58 -2.60
C ASN A 135 13.71 16.98 -2.51
N ALA A 136 12.82 16.26 -3.22
CA ALA A 136 11.38 16.46 -3.13
C ALA A 136 10.89 16.27 -1.69
N ALA A 137 11.35 15.21 -1.01
CA ALA A 137 11.00 14.95 0.39
C ALA A 137 11.52 16.02 1.36
N THR A 138 12.73 16.54 1.16
CA THR A 138 13.30 17.60 2.01
C THR A 138 12.51 18.90 1.93
N ASN A 139 11.94 19.20 0.78
CA ASN A 139 11.14 20.42 0.54
C ASN A 139 9.63 20.20 0.77
N ALA A 140 9.22 19.03 1.23
CA ALA A 140 7.83 18.71 1.51
C ALA A 140 7.47 18.87 2.99
N VAL A 141 6.19 19.14 3.24
CA VAL A 141 5.60 19.26 4.57
C VAL A 141 4.39 18.33 4.67
N ALA A 142 4.31 17.56 5.74
CA ALA A 142 3.13 16.78 6.11
C ALA A 142 2.23 17.61 7.04
N GLU A 143 0.99 17.86 6.63
CA GLU A 143 -0.01 18.61 7.37
C GLU A 143 -1.07 17.65 7.94
N PHE A 144 -1.00 17.38 9.23
CA PHE A 144 -2.01 16.60 9.95
C PHE A 144 -3.14 17.49 10.45
N ASN A 145 -4.29 16.87 10.68
CA ASN A 145 -5.50 17.53 11.16
C ASN A 145 -6.01 18.67 10.24
N TYR A 146 -5.62 18.66 8.94
CA TYR A 146 -6.16 19.60 7.97
C TYR A 146 -7.58 19.17 7.56
N GLN A 147 -8.54 19.53 8.38
CA GLN A 147 -9.96 19.14 8.31
C GLN A 147 -10.85 20.14 9.07
N LYS A 148 -12.16 19.94 8.99
CA LYS A 148 -13.15 20.65 9.81
C LYS A 148 -13.57 19.79 10.99
N ASP A 149 -13.97 20.46 12.08
CA ASP A 149 -14.62 19.82 13.24
C ASP A 149 -16.12 19.57 12.97
N GLU A 150 -16.83 19.00 13.96
CA GLU A 150 -18.27 18.71 13.89
C GLU A 150 -19.13 19.98 13.71
N SER A 151 -18.62 21.14 14.11
CA SER A 151 -19.26 22.44 13.98
C SER A 151 -18.90 23.19 12.70
N SER A 152 -18.16 22.50 11.78
CA SER A 152 -17.65 23.05 10.52
C SER A 152 -16.60 24.15 10.67
N ASN A 153 -15.97 24.28 11.84
CA ASN A 153 -14.80 25.15 12.01
C ASN A 153 -13.53 24.45 11.54
N ASP A 154 -12.53 25.25 11.15
CA ASP A 154 -11.23 24.74 10.77
C ASP A 154 -10.47 24.23 12.00
N CYS A 155 -9.97 23.00 11.95
CA CYS A 155 -9.13 22.44 13.01
C CYS A 155 -7.71 23.03 12.99
N PRO A 156 -7.00 23.07 14.12
CA PRO A 156 -5.57 23.38 14.16
C PRO A 156 -4.77 22.42 13.29
N VAL A 157 -3.94 22.96 12.39
CA VAL A 157 -3.12 22.17 11.48
C VAL A 157 -1.72 21.98 12.04
N TYR A 158 -1.27 20.74 12.18
CA TYR A 158 0.08 20.39 12.64
C TYR A 158 0.98 20.11 11.46
N ARG A 159 2.00 20.95 11.26
CA ARG A 159 2.93 20.90 10.11
C ARG A 159 4.25 20.29 10.53
N PHE A 160 4.60 19.17 9.92
CA PHE A 160 5.87 18.47 10.14
C PHE A 160 6.71 18.46 8.87
N SER A 161 7.98 18.86 8.98
CA SER A 161 8.95 18.62 7.91
C SER A 161 9.28 17.13 7.83
N LEU A 162 9.56 16.65 6.63
CA LEU A 162 10.05 15.29 6.45
C LEU A 162 11.56 15.21 6.75
N ASN A 163 12.05 14.01 7.05
CA ASN A 163 13.46 13.76 7.37
C ASN A 163 14.00 12.58 6.53
N PRO A 164 14.16 12.79 5.20
CA PRO A 164 14.60 11.72 4.32
C PRO A 164 16.04 11.25 4.59
N LEU A 165 16.88 12.05 5.26
CA LEU A 165 18.23 11.63 5.68
C LEU A 165 18.21 10.60 6.82
N ARG A 166 17.13 10.54 7.61
CA ARG A 166 16.95 9.52 8.62
C ARG A 166 16.48 8.21 8.03
N PHE A 167 15.49 8.26 7.15
CA PHE A 167 14.96 7.11 6.42
C PHE A 167 14.21 7.57 5.16
N PHE A 168 14.58 6.99 4.03
CA PHE A 168 13.92 7.18 2.75
C PHE A 168 14.04 5.87 1.95
N MET A 169 12.91 5.30 1.56
CA MET A 169 12.84 4.11 0.74
C MET A 169 11.73 4.28 -0.29
N THR A 170 12.05 4.09 -1.55
CA THR A 170 11.10 4.31 -2.65
C THR A 170 11.23 3.22 -3.70
N ASP A 171 10.15 2.92 -4.40
CA ASP A 171 10.16 2.08 -5.59
C ASP A 171 9.27 2.70 -6.67
N ARG A 172 9.85 2.89 -7.84
CA ARG A 172 9.21 3.52 -8.98
C ARG A 172 8.13 2.61 -9.62
N LYS A 173 8.31 1.29 -9.61
CA LYS A 173 7.40 0.33 -10.26
C LYS A 173 6.14 0.11 -9.44
N LEU A 174 6.28 0.02 -8.12
CA LEU A 174 5.17 -0.07 -7.17
C LEU A 174 4.61 1.31 -6.81
N ASP A 175 5.28 2.37 -7.23
CA ASP A 175 4.89 3.76 -7.01
C ASP A 175 4.61 4.09 -5.54
N PHE A 176 5.55 3.76 -4.64
CA PHE A 176 5.45 4.14 -3.23
C PHE A 176 6.75 4.78 -2.73
N THR A 177 6.63 5.59 -1.68
CA THR A 177 7.73 6.14 -0.90
C THR A 177 7.41 6.05 0.59
N LEU A 178 8.34 5.48 1.35
CA LEU A 178 8.39 5.51 2.80
C LEU A 178 9.43 6.55 3.23
N VAL A 179 9.07 7.47 4.11
CA VAL A 179 9.98 8.53 4.55
C VAL A 179 9.76 8.87 6.02
N SER A 180 10.84 9.15 6.76
CA SER A 180 10.73 9.62 8.13
C SER A 180 10.17 11.04 8.20
N VAL A 181 9.46 11.32 9.30
CA VAL A 181 8.91 12.61 9.67
C VAL A 181 9.69 13.14 10.86
N ASN A 182 9.95 14.44 10.92
CA ASN A 182 10.57 15.05 12.08
C ASN A 182 9.69 14.89 13.33
N PRO A 183 10.29 14.67 14.52
CA PRO A 183 9.51 14.37 15.73
C PRO A 183 8.71 15.57 16.27
N THR A 184 9.05 16.79 15.87
CA THR A 184 8.42 18.03 16.34
C THR A 184 7.90 18.83 15.15
N SER A 185 6.67 19.33 15.24
CA SER A 185 6.05 20.21 14.24
C SER A 185 6.65 21.63 14.27
N HIS A 186 6.26 22.44 13.28
CA HIS A 186 6.62 23.86 13.23
C HIS A 186 5.99 24.69 14.37
N THR A 187 5.05 24.11 15.13
CA THR A 187 4.35 24.73 16.28
C THR A 187 4.55 23.93 17.57
N ASP A 188 5.69 23.23 17.67
CA ASP A 188 6.14 22.46 18.84
C ASP A 188 5.23 21.28 19.25
N GLU A 189 4.36 20.80 18.36
CA GLU A 189 3.61 19.57 18.60
C GLU A 189 4.49 18.33 18.41
N ASP A 190 4.35 17.37 19.33
CA ASP A 190 5.08 16.10 19.26
C ASP A 190 4.36 15.13 18.28
N LEU A 191 5.08 14.60 17.31
CA LEU A 191 4.58 13.60 16.36
C LEU A 191 3.98 12.36 17.03
N LYS A 192 4.46 11.98 18.21
CA LYS A 192 3.96 10.86 19.01
C LYS A 192 2.49 11.01 19.42
N LYS A 193 1.94 12.21 19.38
CA LYS A 193 0.51 12.46 19.62
C LYS A 193 -0.36 12.09 18.42
N ILE A 194 0.23 11.97 17.23
CA ILE A 194 -0.47 11.55 16.03
C ILE A 194 -0.50 10.02 15.97
N PRO A 195 -1.67 9.39 15.91
CA PRO A 195 -1.77 7.94 15.75
C PRO A 195 -1.19 7.48 14.41
N TRP A 196 -0.86 6.22 14.32
CA TRP A 196 -0.31 5.61 13.11
C TRP A 196 -0.93 4.24 12.85
N ILE A 197 -0.90 3.79 11.60
CA ILE A 197 -1.51 2.54 11.15
C ILE A 197 -0.42 1.56 10.77
N LYS A 198 -0.15 0.57 11.60
CA LYS A 198 0.80 -0.49 11.27
C LYS A 198 0.29 -1.34 10.12
N LEU A 199 1.09 -1.49 9.08
CA LEU A 199 0.70 -2.22 7.89
C LEU A 199 0.72 -3.74 8.15
N ILE A 200 -0.26 -4.45 7.59
CA ILE A 200 -0.36 -5.91 7.65
C ILE A 200 0.14 -6.44 6.29
N SER A 201 1.22 -7.23 6.33
CA SER A 201 1.86 -7.75 5.12
C SER A 201 1.08 -8.89 4.44
N GLN A 202 0.21 -9.58 5.19
CA GLN A 202 -0.55 -10.73 4.71
C GLN A 202 -1.49 -10.39 3.57
N ARG A 203 -1.66 -11.36 2.64
CA ARG A 203 -2.71 -11.33 1.61
C ARG A 203 -4.05 -11.78 2.17
N GLY A 204 -5.13 -11.63 1.39
CA GLY A 204 -6.48 -12.12 1.76
C GLY A 204 -7.32 -11.15 2.60
N LYS A 205 -6.85 -9.92 2.84
CA LYS A 205 -7.61 -8.86 3.53
C LYS A 205 -8.74 -8.26 2.69
N ILE A 206 -8.70 -8.46 1.40
CA ILE A 206 -9.65 -7.94 0.42
C ILE A 206 -9.75 -8.91 -0.76
N LYS A 207 -10.91 -8.96 -1.41
CA LYS A 207 -11.18 -9.74 -2.63
C LYS A 207 -12.03 -8.92 -3.59
N GLU A 208 -12.19 -9.41 -4.81
CA GLU A 208 -13.11 -8.82 -5.78
C GLU A 208 -14.52 -8.74 -5.21
N GLU A 209 -15.23 -7.68 -5.56
CA GLU A 209 -16.56 -7.31 -5.07
C GLU A 209 -16.65 -6.83 -3.61
N ASP A 210 -15.58 -6.88 -2.82
CA ASP A 210 -15.56 -6.24 -1.50
C ASP A 210 -15.56 -4.72 -1.66
N ASN A 211 -16.12 -4.01 -0.66
CA ASN A 211 -16.10 -2.56 -0.62
C ASN A 211 -14.77 -2.06 -0.03
N VAL A 212 -14.37 -0.89 -0.47
CA VAL A 212 -13.22 -0.16 0.09
C VAL A 212 -13.63 1.25 0.54
N SER A 213 -12.89 1.80 1.48
CA SER A 213 -13.02 3.20 1.91
C SER A 213 -11.69 3.91 1.72
N ILE A 214 -11.73 5.19 1.36
CA ILE A 214 -10.52 6.00 1.15
C ILE A 214 -10.62 7.28 1.96
N ILE A 215 -9.55 7.62 2.67
CA ILE A 215 -9.40 8.91 3.35
C ILE A 215 -8.33 9.68 2.60
N GLN A 216 -8.66 10.88 2.11
CA GLN A 216 -7.89 11.57 1.09
C GLN A 216 -7.95 13.10 1.24
N HIS A 217 -7.06 13.80 0.51
CA HIS A 217 -7.04 15.25 0.35
C HIS A 217 -7.27 15.63 -1.14
N PRO A 218 -8.50 15.45 -1.67
CA PRO A 218 -8.79 15.69 -3.09
C PRO A 218 -8.56 17.17 -3.44
N ASP A 219 -7.91 17.44 -4.56
CA ASP A 219 -7.51 18.80 -5.02
C ASP A 219 -6.69 19.58 -3.96
N GLY A 220 -6.01 18.88 -3.04
CA GLY A 220 -5.31 19.49 -1.91
C GLY A 220 -6.24 20.14 -0.88
N LEU A 221 -7.54 19.88 -0.94
CA LEU A 221 -8.54 20.38 0.00
C LEU A 221 -8.42 19.67 1.36
N MET A 222 -9.21 20.13 2.32
CA MET A 222 -9.35 19.50 3.63
C MET A 222 -9.70 18.01 3.49
N LYS A 223 -9.42 17.24 4.53
CA LYS A 223 -9.63 15.79 4.55
C LYS A 223 -11.06 15.39 4.20
N HIS A 224 -11.20 14.43 3.30
CA HIS A 224 -12.45 13.81 2.87
C HIS A 224 -12.38 12.29 3.03
N VAL A 225 -13.53 11.67 3.14
CA VAL A 225 -13.67 10.21 3.13
C VAL A 225 -14.67 9.78 2.06
N THR A 226 -14.36 8.71 1.35
CA THR A 226 -15.24 8.06 0.39
C THR A 226 -15.58 6.67 0.92
N VAL A 227 -16.88 6.40 1.18
CA VAL A 227 -17.38 5.17 1.81
C VAL A 227 -18.54 4.52 1.05
N ARG A 228 -18.91 5.04 -0.14
CA ARG A 228 -20.04 4.57 -0.94
C ARG A 228 -19.60 4.17 -2.33
N GLU A 229 -20.27 3.13 -2.88
CA GLU A 229 -20.10 2.67 -4.27
C GLU A 229 -18.65 2.34 -4.67
N ASN A 230 -17.85 1.90 -3.70
CA ASN A 230 -16.42 1.68 -3.83
C ASN A 230 -16.14 0.18 -3.84
N GLN A 231 -16.24 -0.48 -4.98
CA GLN A 231 -16.01 -1.92 -5.09
C GLN A 231 -14.67 -2.24 -5.75
N VAL A 232 -13.99 -3.27 -5.24
CA VAL A 232 -12.87 -3.89 -5.93
C VAL A 232 -13.37 -4.61 -7.16
N ILE A 233 -12.86 -4.21 -8.31
CA ILE A 233 -13.22 -4.78 -9.63
C ILE A 233 -12.27 -5.90 -9.99
N PHE A 234 -10.94 -5.67 -9.84
CA PHE A 234 -9.91 -6.63 -10.19
C PHE A 234 -8.85 -6.71 -9.11
N MET A 235 -8.41 -7.93 -8.83
CA MET A 235 -7.26 -8.25 -7.98
C MET A 235 -6.09 -8.69 -8.85
N LEU A 236 -5.04 -7.87 -8.93
CA LEU A 236 -3.80 -8.19 -9.63
C LEU A 236 -2.70 -8.61 -8.64
N LYS A 237 -1.56 -9.07 -9.14
CA LYS A 237 -0.42 -9.46 -8.31
C LYS A 237 0.00 -8.32 -7.38
N ASP A 238 0.24 -7.14 -7.93
CA ASP A 238 0.81 -5.99 -7.22
C ASP A 238 -0.17 -4.83 -7.03
N PHE A 239 -1.32 -4.84 -7.72
CA PHE A 239 -2.29 -3.76 -7.73
C PHE A 239 -3.71 -4.27 -7.49
N ILE A 240 -4.61 -3.36 -7.13
CA ILE A 240 -6.06 -3.56 -7.14
C ILE A 240 -6.72 -2.45 -7.95
N HIS A 241 -7.77 -2.81 -8.69
CA HIS A 241 -8.67 -1.84 -9.33
C HIS A 241 -9.98 -1.76 -8.58
N TYR A 242 -10.49 -0.55 -8.41
CA TYR A 242 -11.74 -0.31 -7.67
C TYR A 242 -12.46 0.94 -8.19
N THR A 243 -13.77 0.98 -7.99
CA THR A 243 -14.57 2.18 -8.22
C THR A 243 -14.50 3.08 -7.01
N THR A 244 -14.22 4.35 -7.18
CA THR A 244 -14.19 5.36 -6.09
C THR A 244 -14.05 6.75 -6.70
N ASP A 245 -14.66 7.75 -6.10
CA ASP A 245 -14.41 9.14 -6.48
C ASP A 245 -13.07 9.59 -5.91
N THR A 246 -12.13 9.89 -6.78
CA THR A 246 -10.83 10.48 -6.44
C THR A 246 -10.54 11.68 -7.34
N LYS A 247 -9.66 12.56 -6.89
CA LYS A 247 -9.21 13.73 -7.64
C LYS A 247 -7.69 13.90 -7.50
N ARG A 248 -7.13 14.88 -8.18
CA ARG A 248 -5.73 15.28 -7.94
C ARG A 248 -5.50 15.49 -6.45
N GLY A 249 -4.33 15.13 -5.93
CA GLY A 249 -4.05 15.21 -4.50
C GLY A 249 -4.47 13.98 -3.68
N SER A 250 -5.30 13.07 -4.25
CA SER A 250 -5.63 11.80 -3.61
C SER A 250 -4.49 10.77 -3.67
N SER A 251 -3.49 10.98 -4.53
CA SER A 251 -2.28 10.14 -4.62
C SER A 251 -1.62 9.95 -3.25
N GLY A 252 -1.35 8.71 -2.87
CA GLY A 252 -0.79 8.32 -1.56
C GLY A 252 -1.83 8.03 -0.48
N SER A 253 -3.12 8.14 -0.78
CA SER A 253 -4.20 7.85 0.19
C SER A 253 -4.26 6.38 0.57
N PRO A 254 -4.51 6.07 1.85
CA PRO A 254 -4.79 4.71 2.28
C PRO A 254 -6.15 4.23 1.74
N VAL A 255 -6.15 3.02 1.17
CA VAL A 255 -7.35 2.29 0.76
C VAL A 255 -7.62 1.23 1.81
N PHE A 256 -8.77 1.28 2.45
CA PHE A 256 -9.16 0.43 3.57
C PHE A 256 -10.22 -0.60 3.18
N ASN A 257 -10.18 -1.76 3.85
CA ASN A 257 -11.31 -2.69 3.89
C ASN A 257 -12.33 -2.28 4.98
N ASP A 258 -13.41 -3.06 5.14
CA ASP A 258 -14.46 -2.81 6.16
C ASP A 258 -13.96 -2.90 7.61
N GLN A 259 -12.76 -3.42 7.86
CA GLN A 259 -12.12 -3.46 9.17
C GLN A 259 -11.13 -2.30 9.38
N TRP A 260 -11.12 -1.32 8.52
CA TRP A 260 -10.17 -0.20 8.50
C TRP A 260 -8.69 -0.64 8.47
N GLN A 261 -8.42 -1.81 7.84
CA GLN A 261 -7.07 -2.25 7.55
C GLN A 261 -6.66 -1.72 6.18
N VAL A 262 -5.47 -1.18 6.06
CA VAL A 262 -4.94 -0.72 4.78
C VAL A 262 -4.67 -1.93 3.88
N VAL A 263 -5.29 -1.95 2.71
CA VAL A 263 -5.15 -3.00 1.69
C VAL A 263 -4.32 -2.54 0.51
N ALA A 264 -4.37 -1.24 0.19
CA ALA A 264 -3.56 -0.63 -0.85
C ALA A 264 -3.26 0.85 -0.56
N VAL A 265 -2.33 1.42 -1.32
CA VAL A 265 -2.05 2.85 -1.41
C VAL A 265 -2.55 3.32 -2.77
N HIS A 266 -3.49 4.26 -2.78
CA HIS A 266 -4.03 4.83 -4.03
C HIS A 266 -2.94 5.56 -4.80
N HIS A 267 -2.82 5.30 -6.10
CA HIS A 267 -1.78 5.96 -6.86
C HIS A 267 -2.23 6.51 -8.22
N SER A 268 -3.33 6.00 -8.80
CA SER A 268 -3.75 6.46 -10.12
C SER A 268 -5.23 6.25 -10.37
N GLY A 269 -5.81 7.08 -11.23
CA GLY A 269 -7.02 6.74 -11.97
C GLY A 269 -6.69 5.89 -13.20
N VAL A 270 -7.66 5.12 -13.65
CA VAL A 270 -7.63 4.37 -14.92
C VAL A 270 -8.47 5.14 -15.93
N PRO A 271 -7.86 5.78 -16.95
CA PRO A 271 -8.62 6.55 -17.93
C PRO A 271 -9.51 5.67 -18.80
N ASP A 272 -10.62 6.22 -19.25
CA ASP A 272 -11.49 5.58 -20.23
C ASP A 272 -10.78 5.61 -21.62
N PRO A 273 -10.56 4.44 -22.25
CA PRO A 273 -9.88 4.38 -23.56
C PRO A 273 -10.64 5.11 -24.67
N ASP A 274 -11.98 5.20 -24.56
CA ASP A 274 -12.83 5.83 -25.55
C ASP A 274 -13.03 7.34 -25.30
N ASN A 275 -12.79 7.79 -24.06
CA ASN A 275 -12.92 9.19 -23.67
C ASN A 275 -11.95 9.55 -22.52
N SER A 276 -10.79 10.09 -22.86
CA SER A 276 -9.73 10.45 -21.90
C SER A 276 -10.13 11.48 -20.82
N ARG A 277 -11.31 12.08 -20.90
CA ARG A 277 -11.87 12.94 -19.86
C ARG A 277 -12.58 12.16 -18.75
N ASN A 278 -12.91 10.90 -18.99
CA ASN A 278 -13.61 10.02 -18.07
C ASN A 278 -12.62 9.03 -17.42
N TRP A 279 -13.04 8.52 -16.28
CA TRP A 279 -12.30 7.50 -15.53
C TRP A 279 -13.20 6.26 -15.38
N ILE A 280 -12.65 5.08 -15.62
CA ILE A 280 -13.40 3.80 -15.52
C ILE A 280 -13.12 3.06 -14.22
N ALA A 281 -12.02 3.37 -13.57
CA ALA A 281 -11.61 2.81 -12.28
C ALA A 281 -10.52 3.67 -11.64
N ASN A 282 -10.13 3.27 -10.43
CA ASN A 282 -8.91 3.69 -9.77
C ASN A 282 -8.00 2.49 -9.55
N GLU A 283 -6.71 2.74 -9.38
CA GLU A 283 -5.71 1.73 -9.09
C GLU A 283 -4.96 2.08 -7.80
N GLY A 284 -4.69 1.06 -6.99
CA GLY A 284 -3.86 1.19 -5.80
C GLY A 284 -2.84 0.07 -5.70
N THR A 285 -1.65 0.39 -5.21
CA THR A 285 -0.57 -0.56 -4.96
C THR A 285 -0.86 -1.37 -3.71
N ARG A 286 -0.86 -2.69 -3.81
CA ARG A 286 -1.16 -3.60 -2.69
C ARG A 286 -0.11 -3.49 -1.58
N VAL A 287 -0.56 -3.35 -0.34
CA VAL A 287 0.32 -3.33 0.84
C VAL A 287 1.19 -4.60 0.92
N SER A 288 0.65 -5.76 0.51
CA SER A 288 1.41 -7.02 0.48
C SER A 288 2.59 -6.98 -0.50
N SER A 289 2.48 -6.25 -1.59
CA SER A 289 3.56 -6.11 -2.58
C SER A 289 4.62 -5.10 -2.11
N ILE A 290 4.19 -4.01 -1.46
CA ILE A 290 5.10 -3.09 -0.76
C ILE A 290 5.88 -3.85 0.32
N ALA A 291 5.20 -4.68 1.13
CA ALA A 291 5.85 -5.50 2.15
C ALA A 291 6.86 -6.50 1.56
N ALA A 292 6.54 -7.11 0.41
CA ALA A 292 7.46 -8.01 -0.26
C ALA A 292 8.72 -7.28 -0.77
N PHE A 293 8.56 -6.07 -1.30
CA PHE A 293 9.69 -5.21 -1.68
C PHE A 293 10.55 -4.85 -0.46
N VAL A 294 9.93 -4.30 0.60
CA VAL A 294 10.65 -3.93 1.83
C VAL A 294 11.41 -5.13 2.41
N LYS A 295 10.79 -6.32 2.39
CA LYS A 295 11.46 -7.56 2.81
C LYS A 295 12.66 -7.92 1.93
N SER A 296 12.62 -7.70 0.62
CA SER A 296 13.75 -7.96 -0.27
C SER A 296 14.93 -7.00 -0.05
N GLU A 297 14.66 -5.80 0.45
CA GLU A 297 15.68 -4.80 0.78
C GLU A 297 16.25 -4.94 2.21
N TYR A 298 15.55 -5.68 3.10
CA TYR A 298 15.86 -5.74 4.52
C TYR A 298 17.29 -6.16 4.83
N GLN A 299 17.83 -7.19 4.16
CA GLN A 299 19.19 -7.68 4.38
C GLN A 299 20.28 -6.79 3.74
N LYS A 300 19.90 -5.81 2.91
CA LYS A 300 20.83 -4.94 2.19
C LYS A 300 21.15 -3.65 2.95
N VAL A 301 20.45 -3.39 4.04
CA VAL A 301 20.54 -2.14 4.81
C VAL A 301 21.13 -2.38 6.18
N ASP A 302 21.61 -1.31 6.82
CA ASP A 302 22.16 -1.34 8.18
C ASP A 302 21.07 -1.65 9.23
N LYS A 303 21.53 -2.08 10.43
CA LYS A 303 20.64 -2.51 11.51
C LYS A 303 19.65 -1.43 11.97
N LYS A 304 20.05 -0.16 11.97
CA LYS A 304 19.17 0.94 12.36
C LYS A 304 18.04 1.15 11.36
N THR A 305 18.34 1.02 10.08
CA THR A 305 17.35 1.04 9.01
C THR A 305 16.42 -0.16 9.09
N GLN A 306 16.93 -1.36 9.43
CA GLN A 306 16.12 -2.56 9.67
C GLN A 306 15.10 -2.35 10.80
N GLU A 307 15.51 -1.75 11.92
CA GLU A 307 14.61 -1.43 13.04
C GLU A 307 13.47 -0.48 12.63
N ILE A 308 13.74 0.51 11.78
CA ILE A 308 12.71 1.39 11.22
C ILE A 308 11.73 0.61 10.35
N MET A 309 12.24 -0.27 9.47
CA MET A 309 11.41 -1.12 8.59
C MET A 309 10.51 -2.07 9.39
N GLU A 310 11.01 -2.67 10.48
CA GLU A 310 10.23 -3.51 11.41
C GLU A 310 9.09 -2.73 12.08
N GLY A 311 9.28 -1.43 12.29
CA GLY A 311 8.25 -0.53 12.81
C GLY A 311 7.05 -0.37 11.87
N VAL A 312 7.24 -0.51 10.56
CA VAL A 312 6.21 -0.26 9.53
C VAL A 312 5.24 -1.45 9.38
N PHE A 313 5.73 -2.69 9.44
CA PHE A 313 4.92 -3.89 9.22
C PHE A 313 4.77 -4.76 10.46
N MET A 314 3.56 -5.31 10.68
CA MET A 314 3.25 -6.12 11.89
C MET A 314 4.12 -7.37 12.02
N GLU A 315 4.50 -8.00 10.92
CA GLU A 315 5.07 -9.36 10.90
C GLU A 315 6.36 -9.45 10.08
N LEU A 316 7.04 -8.31 9.85
CA LEU A 316 8.23 -8.31 8.99
C LEU A 316 9.32 -9.22 9.58
N LYS A 317 9.65 -9.03 10.86
CA LYS A 317 10.68 -9.81 11.57
C LYS A 317 10.37 -11.30 11.62
N ASP A 318 9.15 -11.67 12.02
CA ASP A 318 8.72 -13.08 12.11
C ASP A 318 8.73 -13.77 10.74
N SER A 319 8.41 -13.02 9.69
CA SER A 319 8.39 -13.56 8.33
C SER A 319 9.79 -13.75 7.73
N ILE A 320 10.79 -13.03 8.25
CA ILE A 320 12.20 -13.18 7.86
C ILE A 320 12.79 -14.40 8.59
N ASN A 321 12.63 -14.48 9.90
CA ASN A 321 13.16 -15.58 10.73
C ASN A 321 12.61 -16.96 10.29
N LYS A 322 11.31 -17.04 9.96
CA LYS A 322 10.70 -18.29 9.43
C LYS A 322 11.26 -18.77 8.08
N LYS A 323 11.92 -17.89 7.29
CA LYS A 323 12.61 -18.31 6.08
C LYS A 323 13.99 -18.85 6.38
N GLU A 324 14.71 -18.22 7.31
CA GLU A 324 16.04 -18.68 7.75
C GLU A 324 15.94 -20.08 8.37
N ASP A 325 14.96 -20.31 9.28
CA ASP A 325 14.69 -21.63 9.86
C ASP A 325 14.38 -22.71 8.81
N LYS A 326 13.67 -22.35 7.72
CA LYS A 326 13.35 -23.30 6.64
C LYS A 326 14.51 -23.54 5.68
N GLU A 327 15.42 -22.61 5.53
CA GLU A 327 16.64 -22.78 4.72
C GLU A 327 17.71 -23.55 5.50
N GLU A 328 17.83 -23.34 6.81
CA GLU A 328 18.69 -24.17 7.69
C GLU A 328 18.19 -25.63 7.79
N ASP A 329 16.87 -25.82 7.89
CA ASP A 329 16.28 -27.17 7.95
C ASP A 329 16.41 -27.96 6.62
N LYS A 330 16.53 -27.26 5.50
CA LYS A 330 16.83 -27.87 4.19
C LYS A 330 18.31 -28.17 3.98
N SER A 331 19.21 -27.58 4.75
CA SER A 331 20.65 -27.81 4.67
C SER A 331 21.13 -28.95 5.58
N ASP A 332 20.26 -29.52 6.42
CA ASP A 332 20.58 -30.65 7.28
C ASP A 332 20.13 -32.00 6.64
N PRO A 333 21.07 -32.79 6.05
CA PRO A 333 20.73 -34.04 5.36
C PRO A 333 20.17 -35.13 6.28
N ILE A 334 20.34 -35.00 7.59
CA ILE A 334 19.94 -36.03 8.57
C ILE A 334 18.44 -35.91 8.89
N LYS A 335 17.92 -34.71 9.01
CA LYS A 335 16.48 -34.48 9.29
C LYS A 335 15.59 -34.87 8.10
N ASN A 336 16.01 -34.60 6.87
CA ASN A 336 15.25 -34.98 5.68
C ASN A 336 15.12 -36.52 5.51
N ALA A 337 16.09 -37.30 5.99
CA ALA A 337 16.04 -38.74 5.94
C ALA A 337 15.08 -39.35 7.00
N GLU A 338 14.83 -38.67 8.11
CA GLU A 338 13.89 -39.09 9.15
C GLU A 338 12.44 -38.75 8.80
N GLU A 339 12.17 -37.61 8.16
CA GLU A 339 10.81 -37.28 7.70
C GLU A 339 10.35 -38.15 6.55
N GLU A 340 11.17 -38.49 5.58
CA GLU A 340 10.81 -39.44 4.53
C GLU A 340 10.48 -40.84 5.05
N LYS A 341 11.11 -41.27 6.14
CA LYS A 341 10.78 -42.56 6.79
C LYS A 341 9.46 -42.54 7.56
N LYS A 342 9.02 -41.37 8.01
CA LYS A 342 7.78 -41.19 8.80
C LYS A 342 6.51 -41.20 7.96
N TYR A 343 6.59 -40.89 6.68
CA TYR A 343 5.43 -40.78 5.76
C TYR A 343 5.25 -41.98 4.81
N LYS A 344 6.24 -42.88 4.68
CA LYS A 344 6.12 -44.08 3.85
C LYS A 344 5.11 -45.16 4.34
N PRO A 345 4.81 -45.30 5.62
CA PRO A 345 3.86 -46.35 6.06
C PRO A 345 2.38 -46.00 5.83
N LEU A 346 2.03 -44.73 5.58
CA LEU A 346 0.62 -44.32 5.45
C LEU A 346 0.07 -44.44 4.03
N ALA A 347 0.93 -44.47 3.03
CA ALA A 347 0.52 -44.57 1.61
C ALA A 347 0.08 -45.99 1.22
N ASP A 348 0.53 -47.02 1.94
CA ASP A 348 0.20 -48.44 1.65
C ASP A 348 -1.09 -48.96 2.31
N GLN A 349 -1.76 -48.13 3.13
CA GLN A 349 -3.02 -48.50 3.79
C GLN A 349 -4.29 -48.12 2.98
N TYR A 350 -4.15 -47.49 1.83
CA TYR A 350 -5.27 -47.07 0.95
C TYR A 350 -5.12 -47.56 -0.50
N ARG A 351 -4.48 -48.73 -0.70
CA ARG A 351 -4.57 -49.49 -1.95
C ARG A 351 -5.45 -50.71 -1.82
#